data_f8a1d52c466c452e1105546a8889b0d0
#
_entry.id   f8a1d52c466c452e1105546a8889b0d0
#
_cell.length_a   1.000
_cell.length_b   1.000
_cell.length_c   1.000
_cell.angle_alpha   90.00
_cell.angle_beta   90.00
_cell.angle_gamma   90.00
#
_symmetry.space_group_name_H-M   'P 1'
#
loop_
_entity.id
_entity.type
_entity.pdbx_description
1 polymer ?
#
loop_
_entity_poly.entity_id
_entity_poly.type
_entity_poly.pdbx_seq_one_letter_code
_entity_poly.pdbx_strand_id
1 'polypeptide(L)'
;MSRLTKLISLAALLVAPSMATAAEVNVVSWGGAYTESQKLGYGDPYQEMSGVQVNWIDYSGGLSEIKAQVESGAITWDIIDVYARDTIIGCDEGLFVEFDFDNDFPAGVNGMKASDDFFAPMPSDCAVGNILYSWNYAYNTDNVNFDGSYPDSMEDFFNPDKYPGVRSIYSSAMSNLEFALVADGVPASDVYDYMEDNGIDRALDKLTDLCTNPKGGCIFWSAGAQPPEQLVSGEAIMATGWNGRHFNAIVNEGSPMKMVWDGQ
;
A
#
# COMPACT_ATOMS: atom_id res chain seq x y z
N MET A 1 57.90 -46.48 51.93
CA MET A 1 58.02 -46.06 50.54
C MET A 1 56.61 -45.85 49.98
N SER A 2 56.16 -44.60 50.01
CA SER A 2 54.77 -44.23 49.62
C SER A 2 54.84 -43.62 48.22
N ARG A 3 54.13 -44.26 47.33
CA ARG A 3 53.95 -43.71 45.95
C ARG A 3 52.70 -42.82 45.88
N LEU A 4 52.93 -41.54 45.72
CA LEU A 4 51.90 -40.54 45.52
C LEU A 4 51.53 -40.52 44.02
N THR A 5 50.33 -40.98 43.72
CA THR A 5 49.77 -40.96 42.37
C THR A 5 49.09 -39.60 42.18
N LYS A 6 49.63 -38.74 41.32
CA LYS A 6 49.01 -37.47 40.88
C LYS A 6 47.97 -37.74 39.84
N LEU A 7 46.70 -37.56 40.14
CA LEU A 7 45.59 -37.48 39.20
C LEU A 7 45.61 -36.08 38.52
N ILE A 8 45.90 -36.05 37.25
CA ILE A 8 45.73 -34.85 36.41
C ILE A 8 44.30 -34.88 35.88
N SER A 9 43.43 -34.01 36.41
CA SER A 9 42.10 -33.82 35.89
C SER A 9 42.19 -32.94 34.64
N LEU A 10 41.93 -33.51 33.48
CA LEU A 10 41.82 -32.80 32.20
C LEU A 10 40.39 -32.23 32.10
N ALA A 11 40.25 -30.94 32.40
CA ALA A 11 38.99 -30.23 32.20
C ALA A 11 38.85 -29.94 30.67
N ALA A 12 38.00 -30.73 30.02
CA ALA A 12 37.60 -30.45 28.62
C ALA A 12 36.66 -29.25 28.64
N LEU A 13 37.11 -28.09 28.20
CA LEU A 13 36.25 -26.94 27.87
C LEU A 13 35.39 -27.32 26.64
N LEU A 14 34.13 -27.64 26.88
CA LEU A 14 33.11 -27.72 25.82
C LEU A 14 32.83 -26.27 25.36
N VAL A 15 33.46 -25.86 24.27
CA VAL A 15 33.07 -24.67 23.51
C VAL A 15 31.82 -25.08 22.76
N ALA A 16 30.63 -24.76 23.30
CA ALA A 16 29.39 -24.84 22.55
C ALA A 16 29.49 -23.83 21.39
N PRO A 17 29.25 -24.23 20.12
CA PRO A 17 29.15 -23.26 19.07
C PRO A 17 27.95 -22.36 19.39
N SER A 18 28.18 -21.08 19.61
CA SER A 18 27.11 -20.09 19.57
C SER A 18 26.55 -20.11 18.16
N MET A 19 25.34 -20.68 17.99
CA MET A 19 24.58 -20.47 16.78
C MET A 19 24.28 -18.96 16.72
N ALA A 20 25.03 -18.23 15.92
CA ALA A 20 24.63 -16.89 15.54
C ALA A 20 23.29 -17.05 14.80
N THR A 21 22.20 -16.59 15.40
CA THR A 21 20.95 -16.41 14.67
C THR A 21 21.26 -15.47 13.52
N ALA A 22 20.95 -15.89 12.29
CA ALA A 22 21.05 -14.98 11.15
C ALA A 22 20.24 -13.71 11.47
N ALA A 23 20.80 -12.55 11.18
CA ALA A 23 20.05 -11.31 11.31
C ALA A 23 18.84 -11.39 10.38
N GLU A 24 17.70 -10.91 10.83
CA GLU A 24 16.47 -10.85 10.02
C GLU A 24 15.82 -9.47 10.14
N VAL A 25 15.08 -9.09 9.11
CA VAL A 25 14.27 -7.88 9.06
C VAL A 25 12.87 -8.23 8.55
N ASN A 26 11.85 -7.76 9.26
CA ASN A 26 10.45 -7.96 8.92
C ASN A 26 9.91 -6.72 8.20
N VAL A 27 9.60 -6.86 6.92
CA VAL A 27 9.09 -5.79 6.06
C VAL A 27 7.60 -6.00 5.84
N VAL A 28 6.82 -5.00 6.19
CA VAL A 28 5.36 -5.02 6.06
C VAL A 28 4.94 -4.20 4.85
N SER A 29 4.16 -4.79 3.97
CA SER A 29 3.77 -4.18 2.71
C SER A 29 2.34 -4.55 2.29
N TRP A 30 1.90 -4.02 1.15
CA TRP A 30 0.54 -4.08 0.65
C TRP A 30 0.18 -5.39 -0.08
N GLY A 31 1.04 -6.40 -0.04
CA GLY A 31 0.81 -7.71 -0.62
C GLY A 31 0.79 -7.78 -2.16
N GLY A 32 0.63 -8.99 -2.68
CA GLY A 32 0.46 -9.28 -4.09
C GLY A 32 1.57 -8.74 -5.00
N ALA A 33 1.22 -8.29 -6.20
CA ALA A 33 2.17 -7.82 -7.21
C ALA A 33 3.07 -6.67 -6.72
N TYR A 34 2.61 -5.84 -5.79
CA TYR A 34 3.42 -4.76 -5.24
C TYR A 34 4.54 -5.30 -4.35
N THR A 35 4.23 -6.14 -3.36
CA THR A 35 5.25 -6.79 -2.53
C THR A 35 6.22 -7.62 -3.38
N GLU A 36 5.74 -8.29 -4.41
CA GLU A 36 6.61 -9.04 -5.32
C GLU A 36 7.58 -8.13 -6.07
N SER A 37 7.13 -6.95 -6.50
CA SER A 37 8.01 -5.97 -7.14
C SER A 37 9.09 -5.44 -6.19
N GLN A 38 8.78 -5.29 -4.91
CA GLN A 38 9.74 -4.88 -3.88
C GLN A 38 10.77 -5.98 -3.60
N LYS A 39 10.33 -7.24 -3.52
CA LYS A 39 11.23 -8.40 -3.39
C LYS A 39 12.25 -8.41 -4.52
N LEU A 40 11.79 -8.39 -5.76
CA LEU A 40 12.63 -8.42 -6.94
C LEU A 40 13.50 -7.16 -7.08
N GLY A 41 12.97 -6.00 -6.74
CA GLY A 41 13.64 -4.70 -6.94
C GLY A 41 14.76 -4.44 -5.94
N TYR A 42 14.57 -4.78 -4.68
CA TYR A 42 15.55 -4.47 -3.63
C TYR A 42 15.63 -5.48 -2.47
N GLY A 43 14.55 -6.22 -2.15
CA GLY A 43 14.55 -7.17 -1.04
C GLY A 43 15.51 -8.33 -1.24
N ASP A 44 15.39 -9.06 -2.35
CA ASP A 44 16.26 -10.18 -2.69
C ASP A 44 17.72 -9.73 -2.93
N PRO A 45 17.99 -8.64 -3.70
CA PRO A 45 19.33 -8.09 -3.81
C PRO A 45 19.96 -7.69 -2.47
N TYR A 46 19.19 -7.09 -1.57
CA TYR A 46 19.68 -6.76 -0.24
C TYR A 46 20.03 -8.01 0.57
N GLN A 47 19.16 -9.01 0.56
CA GLN A 47 19.39 -10.28 1.25
C GLN A 47 20.65 -10.99 0.71
N GLU A 48 20.84 -11.02 -0.60
CA GLU A 48 22.06 -11.60 -1.22
C GLU A 48 23.34 -10.86 -0.81
N MET A 49 23.27 -9.53 -0.78
CA MET A 49 24.44 -8.69 -0.48
C MET A 49 24.79 -8.69 1.02
N SER A 50 23.79 -8.63 1.89
CA SER A 50 23.98 -8.45 3.35
C SER A 50 24.04 -9.75 4.13
N GLY A 51 23.42 -10.82 3.63
CA GLY A 51 23.18 -12.06 4.36
C GLY A 51 22.07 -11.93 5.44
N VAL A 52 21.36 -10.79 5.49
CA VAL A 52 20.21 -10.57 6.36
C VAL A 52 18.97 -11.18 5.70
N GLN A 53 18.23 -12.02 6.43
CA GLN A 53 16.98 -12.56 5.92
C GLN A 53 15.89 -11.48 5.91
N VAL A 54 15.21 -11.32 4.76
CA VAL A 54 14.09 -10.38 4.62
C VAL A 54 12.78 -11.18 4.66
N ASN A 55 11.99 -10.96 5.70
CA ASN A 55 10.66 -11.56 5.86
C ASN A 55 9.61 -10.54 5.41
N TRP A 56 8.66 -10.98 4.60
CA TRP A 56 7.59 -10.10 4.09
C TRP A 56 6.25 -10.45 4.75
N ILE A 57 5.55 -9.42 5.20
CA ILE A 57 4.25 -9.50 5.86
C ILE A 57 3.28 -8.61 5.12
N ASP A 58 2.14 -9.15 4.73
CA ASP A 58 1.09 -8.37 4.07
C ASP A 58 0.15 -7.76 5.10
N TYR A 59 -0.25 -6.50 4.88
CA TYR A 59 -1.25 -5.83 5.69
C TYR A 59 -2.17 -4.94 4.82
N SER A 60 -3.24 -4.39 5.41
CA SER A 60 -4.23 -3.58 4.70
C SER A 60 -4.19 -2.09 5.06
N GLY A 61 -3.09 -1.63 5.66
CA GLY A 61 -2.89 -0.23 6.03
C GLY A 61 -3.45 0.15 7.40
N GLY A 62 -3.23 1.43 7.76
CA GLY A 62 -3.63 2.02 9.03
C GLY A 62 -2.60 1.88 10.14
N LEU A 63 -2.79 2.67 11.21
CA LEU A 63 -1.82 2.77 12.32
C LEU A 63 -2.15 1.89 13.53
N SER A 64 -3.31 1.24 13.56
CA SER A 64 -3.80 0.57 14.76
C SER A 64 -2.90 -0.56 15.26
N GLU A 65 -2.43 -1.42 14.35
CA GLU A 65 -1.52 -2.53 14.69
C GLU A 65 -0.14 -2.01 15.09
N ILE A 66 0.35 -1.01 14.38
CA ILE A 66 1.64 -0.34 14.69
C ILE A 66 1.59 0.23 16.11
N LYS A 67 0.52 0.96 16.42
CA LYS A 67 0.30 1.54 17.74
C LYS A 67 0.23 0.48 18.84
N ALA A 68 -0.47 -0.63 18.61
CA ALA A 68 -0.55 -1.73 19.56
C ALA A 68 0.82 -2.37 19.85
N GLN A 69 1.65 -2.54 18.82
CA GLN A 69 3.01 -3.07 18.99
C GLN A 69 3.91 -2.10 19.77
N VAL A 70 3.87 -0.80 19.44
CA VAL A 70 4.67 0.22 20.14
C VAL A 70 4.23 0.37 21.59
N GLU A 71 2.93 0.47 21.88
CA GLU A 71 2.40 0.61 23.24
C GLU A 71 2.68 -0.62 24.12
N SER A 72 2.67 -1.81 23.55
CA SER A 72 2.98 -3.04 24.28
C SER A 72 4.48 -3.29 24.44
N GLY A 73 5.34 -2.61 23.67
CA GLY A 73 6.77 -2.86 23.57
C GLY A 73 7.13 -4.21 22.92
N ALA A 74 6.15 -4.86 22.26
CA ALA A 74 6.33 -6.14 21.55
C ALA A 74 6.39 -5.89 20.04
N ILE A 75 7.42 -5.18 19.59
CA ILE A 75 7.61 -4.80 18.19
C ILE A 75 8.13 -6.01 17.41
N THR A 76 7.41 -6.35 16.34
CA THR A 76 7.77 -7.43 15.42
C THR A 76 7.88 -6.94 13.97
N TRP A 77 7.50 -5.71 13.69
CA TRP A 77 7.56 -5.06 12.39
C TRP A 77 8.69 -4.05 12.36
N ASP A 78 9.68 -4.26 11.51
CA ASP A 78 10.88 -3.41 11.48
C ASP A 78 10.75 -2.27 10.46
N ILE A 79 10.20 -2.57 9.29
CA ILE A 79 9.99 -1.61 8.20
C ILE A 79 8.56 -1.77 7.70
N ILE A 80 7.86 -0.64 7.46
CA ILE A 80 6.44 -0.67 7.11
C ILE A 80 6.16 0.32 5.99
N ASP A 81 5.51 -0.15 4.93
CA ASP A 81 4.93 0.74 3.92
C ASP A 81 3.64 1.37 4.46
N VAL A 82 3.57 2.68 4.48
CA VAL A 82 2.39 3.44 4.92
C VAL A 82 2.04 4.53 3.92
N TYR A 83 0.81 5.03 3.97
CA TYR A 83 0.45 6.22 3.20
C TYR A 83 1.17 7.47 3.73
N ALA A 84 1.44 8.43 2.87
CA ALA A 84 2.09 9.69 3.23
C ALA A 84 1.43 10.38 4.45
N ARG A 85 0.09 10.41 4.51
CA ARG A 85 -0.63 10.97 5.67
C ARG A 85 -0.36 10.20 6.97
N ASP A 86 -0.24 8.88 6.89
CA ASP A 86 -0.03 8.04 8.06
C ASP A 86 1.40 8.20 8.60
N THR A 87 2.36 8.61 7.75
CA THR A 87 3.72 8.94 8.20
C THR A 87 3.72 10.17 9.09
N ILE A 88 2.93 11.18 8.75
CA ILE A 88 2.80 12.42 9.54
C ILE A 88 2.20 12.09 10.90
N ILE A 89 1.03 11.45 10.91
CA ILE A 89 0.32 11.08 12.15
C ILE A 89 1.17 10.16 13.02
N GLY A 90 1.77 9.13 12.44
CA GLY A 90 2.58 8.17 13.18
C GLY A 90 3.88 8.75 13.71
N CYS A 91 4.47 9.73 13.01
CA CYS A 91 5.64 10.47 13.47
C CYS A 91 5.27 11.35 14.67
N ASP A 92 4.20 12.14 14.58
CA ASP A 92 3.70 13.01 15.64
C ASP A 92 3.30 12.21 16.91
N GLU A 93 2.78 10.99 16.74
CA GLU A 93 2.43 10.10 17.84
C GLU A 93 3.65 9.29 18.38
N GLY A 94 4.84 9.45 17.81
CA GLY A 94 6.05 8.71 18.20
C GLY A 94 6.00 7.20 17.89
N LEU A 95 5.27 6.81 16.86
CA LEU A 95 5.15 5.42 16.42
C LEU A 95 6.29 4.99 15.51
N PHE A 96 6.97 5.94 14.88
CA PHE A 96 8.07 5.72 13.96
C PHE A 96 9.36 6.37 14.46
N VAL A 97 10.48 5.88 13.98
CA VAL A 97 11.80 6.45 14.24
C VAL A 97 12.03 7.65 13.32
N GLU A 98 12.48 8.76 13.88
CA GLU A 98 12.95 9.90 13.12
C GLU A 98 14.33 9.62 12.50
N PHE A 99 14.52 10.07 11.27
CA PHE A 99 15.77 9.93 10.53
C PHE A 99 16.54 11.26 10.46
N ASP A 100 17.84 11.20 10.63
CA ASP A 100 18.76 12.22 10.12
C ASP A 100 19.20 11.78 8.73
N PHE A 101 18.54 12.29 7.69
CA PHE A 101 18.71 11.81 6.31
C PHE A 101 20.17 11.83 5.83
N ASP A 102 20.95 12.80 6.25
CA ASP A 102 22.35 12.94 5.81
C ASP A 102 23.32 12.05 6.60
N ASN A 103 22.92 11.59 7.82
CA ASN A 103 23.78 10.75 8.64
C ASN A 103 23.32 9.28 8.70
N ASP A 104 22.00 9.02 8.61
CA ASP A 104 21.45 7.66 8.69
C ASP A 104 21.46 6.95 7.32
N PHE A 105 21.47 7.71 6.22
CA PHE A 105 21.46 7.15 4.87
C PHE A 105 22.76 7.46 4.12
N PRO A 106 23.28 6.51 3.32
CA PRO A 106 24.41 6.78 2.43
C PRO A 106 24.01 7.76 1.33
N ALA A 107 24.97 8.49 0.81
CA ALA A 107 24.76 9.28 -0.40
C ALA A 107 24.36 8.39 -1.58
N GLY A 108 23.53 8.91 -2.47
CA GLY A 108 23.13 8.27 -3.70
C GLY A 108 24.33 7.95 -4.62
N VAL A 109 24.12 7.07 -5.60
CA VAL A 109 25.18 6.62 -6.53
C VAL A 109 25.81 7.76 -7.35
N ASN A 110 25.11 8.87 -7.48
CA ASN A 110 25.59 10.12 -8.11
C ASN A 110 26.32 11.06 -7.14
N GLY A 111 26.46 10.67 -5.86
CA GLY A 111 27.07 11.45 -4.79
C GLY A 111 26.16 12.52 -4.19
N MET A 112 24.86 12.54 -4.53
CA MET A 112 23.88 13.40 -3.88
C MET A 112 23.64 12.94 -2.46
N LYS A 113 23.42 13.88 -1.55
CA LYS A 113 22.99 13.58 -0.18
C LYS A 113 21.60 12.97 -0.19
N ALA A 114 21.30 12.11 0.79
CA ALA A 114 20.00 11.47 0.88
C ALA A 114 18.86 12.49 1.00
N SER A 115 19.06 13.59 1.74
CA SER A 115 18.09 14.70 1.83
C SER A 115 17.72 15.33 0.49
N ASP A 116 18.61 15.26 -0.52
CA ASP A 116 18.42 15.82 -1.86
C ASP A 116 18.04 14.77 -2.91
N ASP A 117 18.30 13.49 -2.64
CA ASP A 117 18.14 12.38 -3.60
C ASP A 117 16.76 11.71 -3.52
N PHE A 118 16.13 11.67 -2.36
CA PHE A 118 14.78 11.16 -2.22
C PHE A 118 13.75 12.11 -2.83
N PHE A 119 12.64 11.55 -3.29
CA PHE A 119 11.54 12.31 -3.86
C PHE A 119 11.00 13.33 -2.83
N ALA A 120 11.10 14.60 -3.16
CA ALA A 120 10.67 15.71 -2.28
C ALA A 120 9.26 16.21 -2.69
N PRO A 121 8.46 16.76 -1.76
CA PRO A 121 8.76 16.80 -0.33
C PRO A 121 8.56 15.44 0.34
N MET A 122 9.44 15.10 1.27
CA MET A 122 9.22 13.96 2.15
C MET A 122 8.01 14.27 3.04
N PRO A 123 7.14 13.28 3.30
CA PRO A 123 5.92 13.53 4.07
C PRO A 123 6.19 13.82 5.56
N SER A 124 7.28 13.28 6.11
CA SER A 124 7.75 13.52 7.48
C SER A 124 9.21 13.10 7.63
N ASP A 125 9.86 13.47 8.72
CA ASP A 125 11.23 13.04 9.05
C ASP A 125 11.31 11.56 9.46
N CYS A 126 10.17 10.86 9.59
CA CYS A 126 10.10 9.46 9.96
C CYS A 126 9.92 8.51 8.76
N ALA A 127 9.99 9.00 7.53
CA ALA A 127 9.73 8.18 6.36
C ALA A 127 10.53 8.59 5.13
N VAL A 128 10.79 7.61 4.26
CA VAL A 128 11.33 7.82 2.92
C VAL A 128 10.26 7.57 1.87
N GLY A 129 10.22 8.39 0.81
CA GLY A 129 9.32 8.17 -0.32
C GLY A 129 9.77 6.95 -1.12
N ASN A 130 8.90 5.94 -1.20
CA ASN A 130 9.17 4.69 -1.87
C ASN A 130 8.49 4.56 -3.22
N ILE A 131 7.22 5.00 -3.34
CA ILE A 131 6.43 4.88 -4.55
C ILE A 131 5.48 6.07 -4.72
N LEU A 132 5.29 6.48 -5.98
CA LEU A 132 4.15 7.30 -6.41
C LEU A 132 3.14 6.41 -7.11
N TYR A 133 1.87 6.58 -6.79
CA TYR A 133 0.78 5.85 -7.40
C TYR A 133 -0.41 6.78 -7.63
N SER A 134 -1.33 6.33 -8.47
CA SER A 134 -2.59 7.03 -8.70
C SER A 134 -3.78 6.15 -8.35
N TRP A 135 -4.84 6.77 -7.86
CA TRP A 135 -6.15 6.18 -7.83
C TRP A 135 -6.79 6.36 -9.21
N ASN A 136 -7.41 5.31 -9.70
CA ASN A 136 -8.21 5.35 -10.91
C ASN A 136 -9.35 4.34 -10.79
N TYR A 137 -10.16 4.20 -11.83
CA TYR A 137 -11.02 3.03 -11.94
C TYR A 137 -10.70 2.25 -13.21
N ALA A 138 -11.10 1.00 -13.21
CA ALA A 138 -11.06 0.15 -14.40
C ALA A 138 -12.43 -0.51 -14.62
N TYR A 139 -12.63 -1.00 -15.81
CA TYR A 139 -13.78 -1.81 -16.17
C TYR A 139 -13.37 -3.02 -17.01
N ASN A 140 -14.19 -4.07 -16.99
CA ASN A 140 -14.00 -5.22 -17.85
C ASN A 140 -14.57 -4.94 -19.24
N THR A 141 -13.72 -5.00 -20.28
CA THR A 141 -14.09 -4.69 -21.67
C THR A 141 -15.04 -5.72 -22.30
N ASP A 142 -15.08 -6.93 -21.73
CA ASP A 142 -15.95 -8.01 -22.20
C ASP A 142 -17.35 -7.95 -21.55
N ASN A 143 -17.59 -6.95 -20.69
CA ASN A 143 -18.88 -6.81 -20.04
C ASN A 143 -19.94 -6.37 -21.04
N VAL A 144 -20.95 -7.20 -21.22
CA VAL A 144 -22.05 -6.99 -22.17
C VAL A 144 -22.93 -5.77 -21.87
N ASN A 145 -22.86 -5.23 -20.67
CA ASN A 145 -23.66 -4.07 -20.25
C ASN A 145 -23.20 -2.75 -20.89
N PHE A 146 -22.04 -2.73 -21.53
CA PHE A 146 -21.51 -1.48 -22.13
C PHE A 146 -22.06 -1.21 -23.55
N ASP A 147 -22.65 -2.18 -24.23
CA ASP A 147 -23.28 -2.06 -25.55
C ASP A 147 -22.48 -1.22 -26.57
N GLY A 148 -21.14 -1.33 -26.53
CA GLY A 148 -20.22 -0.59 -27.37
C GLY A 148 -19.96 0.87 -26.95
N SER A 149 -20.60 1.37 -25.91
CA SER A 149 -20.30 2.66 -25.27
C SER A 149 -19.58 2.40 -23.96
N TYR A 150 -18.32 2.75 -23.90
CA TYR A 150 -17.47 2.48 -22.73
C TYR A 150 -17.37 3.71 -21.84
N PRO A 151 -17.31 3.50 -20.50
CA PRO A 151 -17.11 4.61 -19.55
C PRO A 151 -15.73 5.23 -19.73
N ASP A 152 -15.64 6.55 -19.66
CA ASP A 152 -14.41 7.30 -19.86
C ASP A 152 -14.23 8.48 -18.87
N SER A 153 -15.17 8.68 -17.97
CA SER A 153 -15.15 9.76 -16.97
C SER A 153 -15.58 9.28 -15.59
N MET A 154 -15.27 10.06 -14.57
CA MET A 154 -15.74 9.80 -13.22
C MET A 154 -17.26 9.98 -13.10
N GLU A 155 -17.86 10.87 -13.91
CA GLU A 155 -19.31 10.97 -14.04
C GLU A 155 -19.92 9.64 -14.49
N ASP A 156 -19.30 8.97 -15.46
CA ASP A 156 -19.75 7.67 -15.95
C ASP A 156 -19.68 6.57 -14.88
N PHE A 157 -18.65 6.60 -14.03
CA PHE A 157 -18.55 5.68 -12.90
C PHE A 157 -19.75 5.84 -11.95
N PHE A 158 -20.18 7.08 -11.70
CA PHE A 158 -21.30 7.41 -10.81
C PHE A 158 -22.67 7.43 -11.49
N ASN A 159 -22.78 6.95 -12.74
CA ASN A 159 -24.02 6.97 -13.51
C ASN A 159 -24.56 5.54 -13.76
N PRO A 160 -25.30 4.93 -12.81
CA PRO A 160 -25.88 3.60 -12.99
C PRO A 160 -27.06 3.57 -13.97
N ASP A 161 -27.61 4.72 -14.36
CA ASP A 161 -28.62 4.79 -15.42
C ASP A 161 -28.03 4.56 -16.80
N LYS A 162 -26.83 5.09 -17.04
CA LYS A 162 -26.09 4.91 -18.29
C LYS A 162 -25.36 3.56 -18.30
N TYR A 163 -24.77 3.18 -17.17
CA TYR A 163 -23.99 1.95 -17.00
C TYR A 163 -24.51 1.15 -15.79
N PRO A 164 -25.57 0.36 -15.97
CA PRO A 164 -26.16 -0.41 -14.87
C PRO A 164 -25.24 -1.54 -14.43
N GLY A 165 -25.10 -1.71 -13.10
CA GLY A 165 -24.32 -2.77 -12.47
C GLY A 165 -23.56 -2.31 -11.21
N VAL A 166 -23.00 -3.25 -10.51
CA VAL A 166 -22.31 -3.04 -9.22
C VAL A 166 -20.98 -2.32 -9.41
N ARG A 167 -20.68 -1.39 -8.51
CA ARG A 167 -19.37 -0.73 -8.39
C ARG A 167 -18.58 -1.34 -7.25
N SER A 168 -17.31 -1.58 -7.49
CA SER A 168 -16.38 -1.92 -6.42
C SER A 168 -15.62 -0.67 -6.00
N ILE A 169 -15.72 -0.28 -4.74
CA ILE A 169 -15.11 0.92 -4.17
C ILE A 169 -14.29 0.58 -2.92
N TYR A 170 -13.32 1.44 -2.60
CA TYR A 170 -12.48 1.22 -1.42
C TYR A 170 -13.28 1.33 -0.12
N SER A 171 -12.94 0.51 0.87
CA SER A 171 -13.61 0.48 2.18
C SER A 171 -13.21 1.62 3.13
N SER A 172 -12.69 2.71 2.60
CA SER A 172 -12.29 3.93 3.31
C SER A 172 -12.87 5.15 2.61
N ALA A 173 -12.92 6.28 3.30
CA ALA A 173 -13.32 7.56 2.72
C ALA A 173 -12.35 8.04 1.62
N MET A 174 -11.05 7.73 1.76
CA MET A 174 -10.00 8.12 0.82
C MET A 174 -10.32 7.66 -0.60
N SER A 175 -10.11 8.53 -1.56
CA SER A 175 -10.48 8.44 -2.98
C SER A 175 -11.99 8.46 -3.26
N ASN A 176 -12.81 7.90 -2.42
CA ASN A 176 -14.26 7.85 -2.66
C ASN A 176 -14.93 9.23 -2.57
N LEU A 177 -14.52 10.05 -1.60
CA LEU A 177 -15.06 11.41 -1.46
C LEU A 177 -14.59 12.29 -2.61
N GLU A 178 -13.32 12.21 -2.96
CA GLU A 178 -12.72 12.95 -4.07
C GLU A 178 -13.41 12.60 -5.39
N PHE A 179 -13.56 11.32 -5.69
CA PHE A 179 -14.21 10.86 -6.90
C PHE A 179 -15.68 11.23 -6.97
N ALA A 180 -16.39 11.20 -5.84
CA ALA A 180 -17.78 11.62 -5.78
C ALA A 180 -17.95 13.10 -6.11
N LEU A 181 -17.06 13.96 -5.61
CA LEU A 181 -17.07 15.40 -5.92
C LEU A 181 -16.71 15.69 -7.38
N VAL A 182 -15.69 15.02 -7.90
CA VAL A 182 -15.34 15.14 -9.33
C VAL A 182 -16.51 14.70 -10.22
N ALA A 183 -17.15 13.57 -9.90
CA ALA A 183 -18.32 13.09 -10.62
C ALA A 183 -19.54 14.03 -10.52
N ASP A 184 -19.56 14.88 -9.51
CA ASP A 184 -20.61 15.88 -9.30
C ASP A 184 -20.21 17.28 -9.80
N GLY A 185 -19.12 17.34 -10.60
CA GLY A 185 -18.69 18.53 -11.35
C GLY A 185 -17.76 19.47 -10.60
N VAL A 186 -17.20 19.09 -9.45
CA VAL A 186 -16.13 19.83 -8.80
C VAL A 186 -14.82 19.60 -9.55
N PRO A 187 -14.11 20.65 -10.00
CA PRO A 187 -12.79 20.46 -10.61
C PRO A 187 -11.82 19.73 -9.68
N ALA A 188 -11.04 18.80 -10.22
CA ALA A 188 -10.10 18.02 -9.40
C ALA A 188 -9.12 18.91 -8.60
N SER A 189 -8.72 20.07 -9.15
CA SER A 189 -7.89 21.06 -8.45
C SER A 189 -8.53 21.68 -7.22
N ASP A 190 -9.84 21.69 -7.13
CA ASP A 190 -10.61 22.44 -6.13
C ASP A 190 -11.25 21.51 -5.08
N VAL A 191 -11.06 20.18 -5.23
CA VAL A 191 -11.73 19.16 -4.41
C VAL A 191 -11.45 19.35 -2.92
N TYR A 192 -10.21 19.59 -2.54
CA TYR A 192 -9.85 19.72 -1.12
C TYR A 192 -10.36 21.02 -0.50
N ASP A 193 -10.22 22.15 -1.20
CA ASP A 193 -10.78 23.42 -0.76
C ASP A 193 -12.32 23.32 -0.61
N TYR A 194 -12.95 22.59 -1.54
CA TYR A 194 -14.39 22.37 -1.49
C TYR A 194 -14.83 21.48 -0.32
N MET A 195 -14.01 20.48 0.04
CA MET A 195 -14.27 19.59 1.18
C MET A 195 -14.25 20.35 2.51
N GLU A 196 -13.34 21.31 2.68
CA GLU A 196 -13.24 22.11 3.90
C GLU A 196 -14.52 22.91 4.18
N ASP A 197 -15.18 23.41 3.13
CA ASP A 197 -16.35 24.27 3.27
C ASP A 197 -17.66 23.52 3.51
N ASN A 198 -17.96 22.42 2.83
CA ASN A 198 -19.18 21.59 3.00
C ASN A 198 -19.18 20.37 2.04
N GLY A 199 -18.07 20.05 1.41
CA GLY A 199 -17.99 19.04 0.36
C GLY A 199 -18.23 17.61 0.83
N ILE A 200 -17.96 17.34 2.11
CA ILE A 200 -18.07 15.97 2.66
C ILE A 200 -19.50 15.45 2.58
N ASP A 201 -20.48 16.21 3.00
CA ASP A 201 -21.89 15.81 2.97
C ASP A 201 -22.36 15.58 1.52
N ARG A 202 -21.98 16.47 0.60
CA ARG A 202 -22.28 16.32 -0.82
C ARG A 202 -21.65 15.08 -1.44
N ALA A 203 -20.41 14.76 -1.08
CA ALA A 203 -19.73 13.54 -1.54
C ALA A 203 -20.42 12.28 -0.99
N LEU A 204 -20.81 12.29 0.29
CA LEU A 204 -21.52 11.19 0.93
C LEU A 204 -22.92 10.96 0.33
N ASP A 205 -23.65 12.03 0.01
CA ASP A 205 -24.93 11.94 -0.69
C ASP A 205 -24.74 11.29 -2.07
N LYS A 206 -23.75 11.71 -2.84
CA LYS A 206 -23.44 11.14 -4.15
C LYS A 206 -23.07 9.65 -4.09
N LEU A 207 -22.26 9.26 -3.10
CA LEU A 207 -21.92 7.87 -2.82
C LEU A 207 -23.13 7.05 -2.38
N THR A 208 -23.98 7.63 -1.52
CA THR A 208 -25.21 6.99 -1.06
C THR A 208 -26.16 6.74 -2.24
N ASP A 209 -26.34 7.73 -3.11
CA ASP A 209 -27.15 7.60 -4.32
C ASP A 209 -26.65 6.47 -5.23
N LEU A 210 -25.34 6.38 -5.45
CA LEU A 210 -24.73 5.30 -6.23
C LEU A 210 -24.96 3.93 -5.60
N CYS A 211 -24.67 3.80 -4.30
CA CYS A 211 -24.67 2.51 -3.61
C CYS A 211 -26.06 1.99 -3.29
N THR A 212 -27.07 2.87 -3.20
CA THR A 212 -28.48 2.49 -2.97
C THR A 212 -29.33 2.45 -4.24
N ASN A 213 -28.75 2.83 -5.39
CA ASN A 213 -29.46 2.82 -6.67
C ASN A 213 -29.83 1.39 -7.09
N PRO A 214 -31.07 1.09 -7.46
CA PRO A 214 -31.49 -0.26 -7.86
C PRO A 214 -30.84 -0.79 -9.14
N LYS A 215 -30.26 0.09 -9.98
CA LYS A 215 -29.49 -0.28 -11.17
C LYS A 215 -27.98 -0.32 -10.92
N GLY A 216 -27.54 0.12 -9.74
CA GLY A 216 -26.13 0.21 -9.34
C GLY A 216 -25.84 -0.73 -8.17
N GLY A 217 -25.43 -0.12 -7.04
CA GLY A 217 -24.99 -0.81 -5.84
C GLY A 217 -23.49 -0.82 -5.71
N CYS A 218 -23.02 -1.02 -4.48
CA CYS A 218 -21.61 -1.05 -4.17
C CYS A 218 -21.22 -2.33 -3.46
N ILE A 219 -20.02 -2.83 -3.78
CA ILE A 219 -19.26 -3.76 -2.96
C ILE A 219 -17.97 -3.06 -2.55
N PHE A 220 -17.40 -3.49 -1.44
CA PHE A 220 -16.25 -2.82 -0.85
C PHE A 220 -15.03 -3.74 -0.90
N TRP A 221 -13.89 -3.15 -1.23
CA TRP A 221 -12.61 -3.85 -1.18
C TRP A 221 -11.68 -3.20 -0.15
N SER A 222 -10.79 -4.00 0.42
CA SER A 222 -9.76 -3.56 1.37
C SER A 222 -8.35 -4.00 0.98
N ALA A 223 -8.24 -5.06 0.17
CA ALA A 223 -6.96 -5.56 -0.34
C ALA A 223 -6.82 -5.25 -1.84
N GLY A 224 -5.64 -4.78 -2.25
CA GLY A 224 -5.41 -4.28 -3.61
C GLY A 224 -5.56 -5.30 -4.74
N ALA A 225 -5.60 -6.61 -4.46
CA ALA A 225 -5.88 -7.64 -5.45
C ALA A 225 -7.38 -7.76 -5.79
N GLN A 226 -8.27 -7.35 -4.87
CA GLN A 226 -9.72 -7.53 -5.02
C GLN A 226 -10.34 -6.79 -6.21
N PRO A 227 -10.03 -5.50 -6.50
CA PRO A 227 -10.66 -4.81 -7.62
C PRO A 227 -10.51 -5.51 -8.97
N PRO A 228 -9.31 -5.90 -9.43
CA PRO A 228 -9.19 -6.63 -10.69
C PRO A 228 -9.87 -8.00 -10.65
N GLU A 229 -9.84 -8.75 -9.54
CA GLU A 229 -10.52 -10.03 -9.39
C GLU A 229 -12.05 -9.87 -9.53
N GLN A 230 -12.63 -8.84 -8.90
CA GLN A 230 -14.06 -8.55 -8.96
C GLN A 230 -14.51 -8.11 -10.37
N LEU A 231 -13.64 -7.44 -11.12
CA LEU A 231 -13.90 -7.12 -12.53
C LEU A 231 -13.86 -8.35 -13.42
N VAL A 232 -12.87 -9.22 -13.24
CA VAL A 232 -12.73 -10.45 -14.04
C VAL A 232 -13.85 -11.45 -13.74
N SER A 233 -14.23 -11.59 -12.48
CA SER A 233 -15.35 -12.47 -12.08
C SER A 233 -16.73 -11.94 -12.50
N GLY A 234 -16.83 -10.65 -12.83
CA GLY A 234 -18.10 -9.99 -13.14
C GLY A 234 -18.92 -9.63 -11.91
N GLU A 235 -18.36 -9.70 -10.70
CA GLU A 235 -18.98 -9.26 -9.45
C GLU A 235 -19.20 -7.73 -9.47
N ALA A 236 -18.27 -6.98 -10.06
CA ALA A 236 -18.41 -5.57 -10.36
C ALA A 236 -18.21 -5.29 -11.85
N ILE A 237 -18.88 -4.27 -12.38
CA ILE A 237 -18.66 -3.80 -13.77
C ILE A 237 -17.58 -2.73 -13.88
N MET A 238 -17.41 -1.95 -12.82
CA MET A 238 -16.36 -0.95 -12.66
C MET A 238 -15.81 -1.03 -11.23
N ALA A 239 -14.52 -0.83 -11.08
CA ALA A 239 -13.85 -0.89 -9.79
C ALA A 239 -12.83 0.24 -9.65
N THR A 240 -12.89 1.01 -8.57
CA THR A 240 -11.79 1.89 -8.19
C THR A 240 -10.62 1.05 -7.69
N GLY A 241 -9.40 1.57 -7.84
CA GLY A 241 -8.22 0.86 -7.37
C GLY A 241 -6.94 1.65 -7.59
N TRP A 242 -5.84 1.05 -7.18
CA TRP A 242 -4.51 1.59 -7.44
C TRP A 242 -4.08 1.20 -8.87
N ASN A 243 -3.59 2.17 -9.61
CA ASN A 243 -3.19 1.98 -11.01
C ASN A 243 -2.26 0.77 -11.22
N GLY A 244 -1.32 0.52 -10.31
CA GLY A 244 -0.40 -0.61 -10.40
C GLY A 244 -1.10 -1.98 -10.37
N ARG A 245 -2.21 -2.12 -9.64
CA ARG A 245 -2.99 -3.35 -9.59
C ARG A 245 -3.73 -3.62 -10.91
N HIS A 246 -4.41 -2.60 -11.41
CA HIS A 246 -5.07 -2.68 -12.71
C HIS A 246 -4.05 -2.91 -13.84
N PHE A 247 -2.91 -2.21 -13.80
CA PHE A 247 -1.82 -2.41 -14.77
C PHE A 247 -1.32 -3.85 -14.77
N ASN A 248 -1.04 -4.42 -13.59
CA ASN A 248 -0.58 -5.81 -13.48
C ASN A 248 -1.59 -6.78 -14.09
N ALA A 249 -2.86 -6.64 -13.76
CA ALA A 249 -3.92 -7.50 -14.30
C ALA A 249 -4.04 -7.37 -15.83
N ILE A 250 -3.92 -6.16 -16.39
CA ILE A 250 -4.02 -5.93 -17.84
C ILE A 250 -2.78 -6.45 -18.56
N VAL A 251 -1.58 -6.07 -18.10
CA VAL A 251 -0.33 -6.26 -18.87
C VAL A 251 0.30 -7.62 -18.61
N ASN A 252 0.34 -8.05 -17.34
CA ASN A 252 1.03 -9.29 -16.97
C ASN A 252 0.09 -10.51 -16.98
N GLU A 253 -1.18 -10.33 -16.63
CA GLU A 253 -2.16 -11.40 -16.56
C GLU A 253 -3.06 -11.48 -17.81
N GLY A 254 -3.04 -10.46 -18.67
CA GLY A 254 -3.82 -10.42 -19.91
C GLY A 254 -5.33 -10.28 -19.67
N SER A 255 -5.74 -9.74 -18.55
CA SER A 255 -7.15 -9.54 -18.22
C SER A 255 -7.80 -8.53 -19.17
N PRO A 256 -9.05 -8.78 -19.63
CA PRO A 256 -9.76 -7.90 -20.57
C PRO A 256 -10.31 -6.66 -19.84
N MET A 257 -9.40 -5.78 -19.42
CA MET A 257 -9.75 -4.58 -18.67
C MET A 257 -9.15 -3.32 -19.29
N LYS A 258 -9.77 -2.19 -19.01
CA LYS A 258 -9.25 -0.87 -19.36
C LYS A 258 -9.33 0.05 -18.16
N MET A 259 -8.23 0.78 -17.90
CA MET A 259 -8.17 1.85 -16.92
C MET A 259 -8.71 3.16 -17.49
N VAL A 260 -9.37 3.93 -16.64
CA VAL A 260 -9.83 5.30 -16.91
C VAL A 260 -9.09 6.23 -15.94
N TRP A 261 -8.52 7.29 -16.49
CA TRP A 261 -7.61 8.21 -15.80
C TRP A 261 -8.27 9.58 -15.51
N ASP A 262 -9.58 9.64 -15.57
CA ASP A 262 -10.31 10.85 -15.21
C ASP A 262 -10.37 11.05 -13.68
N GLY A 263 -10.26 12.30 -13.25
CA GLY A 263 -10.34 12.66 -11.83
C GLY A 263 -9.06 12.45 -11.01
N GLN A 264 -7.91 12.44 -11.66
CA GLN A 264 -6.60 12.31 -10.99
C GLN A 264 -5.92 13.64 -10.77
#